data_3d12261d85079696e6b4882e6c7ab0df
#
_entry.id   3d12261d85079696e6b4882e6c7ab0df
#
_cell.length_a   1.000
_cell.length_b   1.000
_cell.length_c   1.000
_cell.angle_alpha   90.00
_cell.angle_beta   90.00
_cell.angle_gamma   90.00
#
_symmetry.space_group_name_H-M   'P 1'
#
loop_
_entity.id
_entity.type
_entity.pdbx_description
1 polymer ?
#
loop_
_entity_poly.entity_id
_entity_poly.type
_entity_poly.pdbx_seq_one_letter_code
_entity_poly.pdbx_strand_id
1 'polypeptide(L)'
;MQDNEISTYIGYKGYTIIKKYMSIEEQEFLRNDLTVKPFVPKNSIVKPPSFRVYRESKNKFYIPKFYGLENYGDPDTIKTDKGKSIDLKFNGELREKQKPVVAKFLKNIKTRKSGLLALHTGFGKTCLGLYIISALKMKTIIVVHKEFLLRQWVERIEQFLPDAKVGRIQAKIMDVEDKDIVICMLQSLSMKDYPPEIFRDFGFAIYDEVHHLGAEVFSRAFYKLTTEYSLGLSATMKRKDGLSKLLNWFLGNVVCKIERKGEDNVLVKVIRYHFDDDDFNKLELDYRGRIKYTTMIKKLCEFDRRSEFILKVISDLFKQNIDQQIIVLAHQKKLLGYLHDAIKDRNIATVGYYVGGMKEKDLKISEGKQVIIATYAMAEEGLDIKTLTTLVMATPKVDVTQSVGRILRQKRKESLVVDIVDSHMIFERHFKKRKTFYRKQKFKIIEANMEQYENGEWTTIYDGTLTKKSKSSK
;
A
#
# COMPACT_ATOMS: atom_id res chain seq x y z
N MET A 1 45.80 -14.25 25.95
CA MET A 1 44.78 -13.68 25.06
C MET A 1 43.58 -13.41 25.94
N GLN A 2 43.25 -12.13 26.18
CA GLN A 2 42.00 -11.82 26.89
C GLN A 2 40.85 -12.27 25.97
N ASP A 3 40.06 -13.27 26.42
CA ASP A 3 38.79 -13.57 25.78
C ASP A 3 37.94 -12.29 25.78
N ASN A 4 37.85 -11.63 24.63
CA ASN A 4 36.98 -10.48 24.49
C ASN A 4 35.55 -10.95 24.76
N GLU A 5 35.03 -10.65 25.97
CA GLU A 5 33.69 -11.05 26.36
C GLU A 5 32.67 -10.38 25.40
N ILE A 6 31.91 -11.21 24.68
CA ILE A 6 30.89 -10.75 23.72
C ILE A 6 29.74 -10.11 24.49
N SER A 7 29.58 -8.79 24.36
CA SER A 7 28.49 -8.02 24.98
C SER A 7 27.27 -7.89 24.07
N THR A 8 27.49 -7.83 22.76
CA THR A 8 26.48 -7.64 21.74
C THR A 8 26.70 -8.56 20.54
N TYR A 9 25.62 -8.97 19.86
CA TYR A 9 25.71 -9.69 18.61
C TYR A 9 24.43 -9.57 17.77
N ILE A 10 24.53 -9.75 16.45
CA ILE A 10 23.38 -9.97 15.59
C ILE A 10 23.13 -11.47 15.47
N GLY A 11 21.93 -11.91 15.86
CA GLY A 11 21.49 -13.30 15.75
C GLY A 11 20.12 -13.40 15.08
N TYR A 12 19.55 -14.61 15.06
CA TYR A 12 18.23 -14.86 14.42
C TYR A 12 17.05 -14.10 15.05
N LYS A 13 17.25 -13.52 16.25
CA LYS A 13 16.27 -12.67 16.93
C LYS A 13 16.61 -11.17 16.84
N GLY A 14 17.40 -10.75 15.84
CA GLY A 14 17.84 -9.37 15.67
C GLY A 14 19.10 -9.01 16.44
N TYR A 15 19.24 -7.76 16.84
CA TYR A 15 20.37 -7.30 17.64
C TYR A 15 20.18 -7.75 19.09
N THR A 16 21.18 -8.39 19.65
CA THR A 16 21.12 -9.00 20.98
C THR A 16 22.11 -8.33 21.91
N ILE A 17 21.68 -7.97 23.10
CA ILE A 17 22.52 -7.39 24.17
C ILE A 17 22.47 -8.32 25.38
N ILE A 18 23.63 -8.60 25.96
CA ILE A 18 23.75 -9.40 27.17
C ILE A 18 23.58 -8.49 28.38
N LYS A 19 22.54 -8.75 29.20
CA LYS A 19 22.10 -7.88 30.30
C LYS A 19 23.17 -7.62 31.35
N LYS A 20 24.11 -8.54 31.57
CA LYS A 20 25.18 -8.35 32.57
C LYS A 20 26.10 -7.18 32.26
N TYR A 21 26.10 -6.69 31.02
CA TYR A 21 26.90 -5.53 30.60
C TYR A 21 26.08 -4.24 30.54
N MET A 22 24.84 -4.25 31.05
CA MET A 22 23.95 -3.09 31.10
C MET A 22 23.65 -2.74 32.55
N SER A 23 23.64 -1.45 32.88
CA SER A 23 23.09 -0.96 34.15
C SER A 23 21.57 -1.21 34.24
N ILE A 24 21.01 -1.11 35.42
CA ILE A 24 19.56 -1.24 35.63
C ILE A 24 18.83 -0.11 34.91
N GLU A 25 19.37 1.12 34.99
CA GLU A 25 18.83 2.32 34.36
C GLU A 25 18.80 2.17 32.82
N GLU A 26 19.85 1.65 32.21
CA GLU A 26 19.90 1.37 30.76
C GLU A 26 18.86 0.33 30.35
N GLN A 27 18.68 -0.72 31.17
CA GLN A 27 17.66 -1.73 30.90
C GLN A 27 16.25 -1.16 30.98
N GLU A 28 15.96 -0.28 31.94
CA GLU A 28 14.69 0.41 32.08
C GLU A 28 14.43 1.40 30.94
N PHE A 29 15.45 2.18 30.58
CA PHE A 29 15.39 3.09 29.43
C PHE A 29 15.04 2.32 28.15
N LEU A 30 15.72 1.21 27.88
CA LEU A 30 15.46 0.36 26.70
C LEU A 30 14.04 -0.20 26.69
N ARG A 31 13.53 -0.68 27.84
CA ARG A 31 12.15 -1.16 27.92
C ARG A 31 11.14 -0.06 27.65
N ASN A 32 11.38 1.15 28.14
CA ASN A 32 10.50 2.29 27.95
C ASN A 32 10.50 2.79 26.51
N ASP A 33 11.67 2.96 25.88
CA ASP A 33 11.78 3.48 24.51
C ASP A 33 11.24 2.49 23.47
N LEU A 34 11.44 1.19 23.71
CA LEU A 34 10.93 0.13 22.85
C LEU A 34 9.52 -0.37 23.22
N THR A 35 8.82 0.34 24.15
CA THR A 35 7.39 0.17 24.39
C THR A 35 6.64 1.28 23.68
N VAL A 36 6.02 0.97 22.55
CA VAL A 36 5.39 1.96 21.68
C VAL A 36 3.87 1.96 21.79
N LYS A 37 3.28 3.11 21.57
CA LYS A 37 1.82 3.28 21.57
C LYS A 37 1.36 3.83 20.22
N PRO A 38 0.41 3.16 19.54
CA PRO A 38 -0.15 3.70 18.31
C PRO A 38 -0.86 5.03 18.56
N PHE A 39 -0.64 5.98 17.65
CA PHE A 39 -1.38 7.22 17.66
C PHE A 39 -2.82 6.98 17.23
N VAL A 40 -3.74 7.54 17.97
CA VAL A 40 -5.16 7.64 17.60
C VAL A 40 -5.62 9.08 17.76
N PRO A 41 -6.54 9.56 16.95
CA PRO A 41 -7.14 10.89 17.13
C PRO A 41 -7.67 11.06 18.55
N LYS A 42 -7.53 12.28 19.10
CA LYS A 42 -7.95 12.60 20.49
C LYS A 42 -9.38 12.16 20.83
N ASN A 43 -10.26 12.08 19.81
CA ASN A 43 -11.67 11.74 19.94
C ASN A 43 -11.97 10.24 19.68
N SER A 44 -10.95 9.39 19.56
CA SER A 44 -11.16 7.95 19.39
C SER A 44 -11.68 7.33 20.68
N ILE A 45 -12.76 6.53 20.57
CA ILE A 45 -13.34 5.78 21.70
C ILE A 45 -12.39 4.67 22.15
N VAL A 46 -11.73 4.03 21.19
CA VAL A 46 -10.79 2.93 21.43
C VAL A 46 -9.38 3.50 21.45
N LYS A 47 -8.72 3.38 22.59
CA LYS A 47 -7.28 3.65 22.72
C LYS A 47 -6.54 2.32 22.64
N PRO A 48 -5.79 2.04 21.57
CA PRO A 48 -5.04 0.81 21.47
C PRO A 48 -4.00 0.75 22.62
N PRO A 49 -3.76 -0.44 23.17
CA PRO A 49 -2.73 -0.63 24.18
C PRO A 49 -1.34 -0.32 23.62
N SER A 50 -0.41 0.02 24.50
CA SER A 50 1.01 -0.01 24.16
C SER A 50 1.47 -1.45 23.99
N PHE A 51 2.48 -1.67 23.16
CA PHE A 51 3.08 -2.98 22.96
C PHE A 51 4.60 -2.89 22.89
N ARG A 52 5.26 -3.98 23.24
CA ARG A 52 6.72 -4.08 23.25
C ARG A 52 7.24 -4.40 21.86
N VAL A 53 8.25 -3.64 21.43
CA VAL A 53 8.99 -3.86 20.18
C VAL A 53 10.35 -4.49 20.47
N TYR A 54 10.48 -5.17 21.56
CA TYR A 54 11.64 -5.97 21.95
C TYR A 54 11.18 -7.31 22.51
N ARG A 55 12.10 -8.25 22.59
CA ARG A 55 11.95 -9.48 23.36
C ARG A 55 13.05 -9.54 24.40
N GLU A 56 12.80 -10.20 25.50
CA GLU A 56 13.81 -10.42 26.53
C GLU A 56 13.75 -11.83 27.11
N SER A 57 14.88 -12.30 27.55
CA SER A 57 15.06 -13.49 28.39
C SER A 57 15.66 -13.07 29.73
N LYS A 58 15.90 -14.03 30.62
CA LYS A 58 16.58 -13.76 31.90
C LYS A 58 17.88 -12.96 31.69
N ASN A 59 18.70 -13.31 30.68
CA ASN A 59 20.05 -12.78 30.52
C ASN A 59 20.25 -11.91 29.27
N LYS A 60 19.24 -11.71 28.40
CA LYS A 60 19.43 -11.06 27.12
C LYS A 60 18.25 -10.20 26.73
N PHE A 61 18.52 -9.08 26.05
CA PHE A 61 17.57 -8.34 25.23
C PHE A 61 17.73 -8.69 23.75
N TYR A 62 16.62 -8.78 23.05
CA TYR A 62 16.54 -8.91 21.58
C TYR A 62 15.79 -7.70 21.06
N ILE A 63 16.46 -6.86 20.29
CA ILE A 63 15.95 -5.57 19.84
C ILE A 63 16.02 -5.46 18.30
N PRO A 64 15.28 -4.53 17.70
CA PRO A 64 15.35 -4.33 16.26
C PRO A 64 16.79 -4.04 15.82
N LYS A 65 17.18 -4.66 14.68
CA LYS A 65 18.58 -4.63 14.19
C LYS A 65 19.15 -3.22 14.09
N PHE A 66 18.42 -2.31 13.45
CA PHE A 66 18.94 -0.95 13.20
C PHE A 66 18.81 -0.03 14.41
N TYR A 67 17.83 -0.27 15.29
CA TYR A 67 17.81 0.37 16.59
C TYR A 67 19.06 0.02 17.40
N GLY A 68 19.46 -1.26 17.39
CA GLY A 68 20.68 -1.71 18.05
C GLY A 68 21.93 -1.06 17.46
N LEU A 69 22.06 -1.08 16.12
CA LEU A 69 23.20 -0.46 15.43
C LEU A 69 23.31 1.06 15.65
N GLU A 70 22.18 1.75 15.78
CA GLU A 70 22.17 3.21 15.98
C GLU A 70 22.48 3.62 17.42
N ASN A 71 22.05 2.84 18.42
CA ASN A 71 22.18 3.20 19.83
C ASN A 71 23.35 2.50 20.55
N TYR A 72 23.77 1.33 20.07
CA TYR A 72 24.82 0.49 20.70
C TYR A 72 26.02 0.24 19.77
N GLY A 73 25.97 0.74 18.53
CA GLY A 73 27.07 0.58 17.56
C GLY A 73 27.12 -0.80 16.88
N ASP A 74 28.24 -1.08 16.24
CA ASP A 74 28.46 -2.36 15.58
C ASP A 74 28.57 -3.49 16.60
N PRO A 75 27.98 -4.68 16.32
CA PRO A 75 28.02 -5.80 17.25
C PRO A 75 29.42 -6.44 17.30
N ASP A 76 29.78 -7.00 18.44
CA ASP A 76 31.05 -7.73 18.60
C ASP A 76 31.13 -8.94 17.64
N THR A 77 29.99 -9.54 17.29
CA THR A 77 29.96 -10.68 16.37
C THR A 77 28.60 -10.80 15.66
N ILE A 78 28.61 -11.49 14.50
CA ILE A 78 27.42 -11.83 13.72
C ILE A 78 27.25 -13.35 13.73
N LYS A 79 26.12 -13.82 14.26
CA LYS A 79 25.76 -15.24 14.46
C LYS A 79 24.60 -15.68 13.55
N THR A 80 24.42 -15.04 12.40
CA THR A 80 23.43 -15.44 11.39
C THR A 80 24.13 -16.07 10.20
N ASP A 81 23.47 -17.05 9.58
CA ASP A 81 23.94 -17.62 8.33
C ASP A 81 23.82 -16.63 7.19
N LYS A 82 24.69 -16.74 6.19
CA LYS A 82 24.63 -15.90 4.99
C LYS A 82 23.45 -16.28 4.07
N GLY A 83 22.87 -17.47 4.28
CA GLY A 83 21.90 -18.06 3.40
C GLY A 83 22.52 -18.79 2.20
N LYS A 84 21.66 -19.51 1.45
CA LYS A 84 22.08 -20.25 0.25
C LYS A 84 22.14 -19.36 -0.97
N SER A 85 23.09 -19.61 -1.87
CA SER A 85 23.14 -18.95 -3.17
C SER A 85 22.15 -19.58 -4.14
N ILE A 86 21.64 -18.78 -5.07
CA ILE A 86 20.83 -19.19 -6.21
C ILE A 86 21.39 -18.53 -7.48
N ASP A 87 21.17 -19.14 -8.63
CA ASP A 87 21.58 -18.55 -9.90
C ASP A 87 20.37 -18.40 -10.82
N LEU A 88 19.74 -17.22 -10.77
CA LEU A 88 18.57 -16.87 -11.57
C LEU A 88 18.90 -15.70 -12.49
N LYS A 89 18.58 -15.86 -13.76
CA LYS A 89 18.75 -14.80 -14.77
C LYS A 89 17.48 -13.97 -14.89
N PHE A 90 17.60 -12.66 -14.74
CA PHE A 90 16.48 -11.75 -14.94
C PHE A 90 16.13 -11.65 -16.44
N ASN A 91 14.90 -12.02 -16.79
CA ASN A 91 14.37 -11.96 -18.14
C ASN A 91 13.62 -10.63 -18.35
N GLY A 92 14.27 -9.65 -18.94
CA GLY A 92 13.71 -8.33 -19.23
C GLY A 92 14.71 -7.20 -19.03
N GLU A 93 14.23 -5.98 -19.16
CA GLU A 93 15.03 -4.78 -18.97
C GLU A 93 14.40 -3.81 -17.99
N LEU A 94 15.24 -3.21 -17.15
CA LEU A 94 14.82 -2.12 -16.30
C LEU A 94 14.58 -0.86 -17.13
N ARG A 95 13.46 -0.19 -16.86
CA ARG A 95 13.20 1.15 -17.43
C ARG A 95 14.29 2.12 -16.98
N GLU A 96 14.61 3.13 -17.81
CA GLU A 96 15.67 4.10 -17.52
C GLU A 96 15.56 4.72 -16.10
N LYS A 97 14.35 5.07 -15.68
CA LYS A 97 14.11 5.61 -14.34
C LYS A 97 14.28 4.61 -13.18
N GLN A 98 14.33 3.31 -13.46
CA GLN A 98 14.51 2.26 -12.46
C GLN A 98 16.00 1.94 -12.23
N LYS A 99 16.84 2.06 -13.26
CA LYS A 99 18.27 1.78 -13.19
C LYS A 99 18.99 2.52 -12.06
N PRO A 100 18.84 3.85 -11.87
CA PRO A 100 19.50 4.57 -10.78
C PRO A 100 19.00 4.17 -9.40
N VAL A 101 17.73 3.76 -9.25
CA VAL A 101 17.17 3.30 -7.98
C VAL A 101 17.83 1.98 -7.56
N VAL A 102 17.92 1.03 -8.48
CA VAL A 102 18.59 -0.26 -8.25
C VAL A 102 20.07 -0.06 -7.95
N ALA A 103 20.77 0.74 -8.74
CA ALA A 103 22.20 1.01 -8.51
C ALA A 103 22.44 1.61 -7.11
N LYS A 104 21.60 2.57 -6.70
CA LYS A 104 21.68 3.17 -5.37
C LYS A 104 21.42 2.16 -4.25
N PHE A 105 20.43 1.27 -4.42
CA PHE A 105 20.13 0.23 -3.46
C PHE A 105 21.26 -0.80 -3.37
N LEU A 106 21.76 -1.31 -4.49
CA LEU A 106 22.87 -2.27 -4.54
C LEU A 106 24.17 -1.70 -3.96
N LYS A 107 24.43 -0.39 -4.12
CA LYS A 107 25.54 0.28 -3.44
C LYS A 107 25.33 0.31 -1.92
N ASN A 108 24.12 0.70 -1.47
CA ASN A 108 23.79 0.78 -0.03
C ASN A 108 23.86 -0.57 0.66
N ILE A 109 23.39 -1.64 0.01
CA ILE A 109 23.28 -2.96 0.65
C ILE A 109 24.65 -3.61 0.92
N LYS A 110 25.70 -3.20 0.22
CA LYS A 110 27.07 -3.68 0.48
C LYS A 110 27.55 -3.30 1.89
N THR A 111 27.16 -2.14 2.39
CA THR A 111 27.56 -1.61 3.71
C THR A 111 26.49 -1.80 4.76
N ARG A 112 25.26 -1.40 4.45
CA ARG A 112 24.15 -1.38 5.42
C ARG A 112 23.35 -2.68 5.49
N LYS A 113 23.52 -3.59 4.53
CA LYS A 113 22.83 -4.89 4.45
C LYS A 113 21.30 -4.80 4.35
N SER A 114 20.71 -3.60 4.37
CA SER A 114 19.27 -3.40 4.33
C SER A 114 18.91 -1.99 3.87
N GLY A 115 17.64 -1.77 3.50
CA GLY A 115 17.09 -0.45 3.20
C GLY A 115 15.67 -0.46 2.69
N LEU A 116 15.08 0.73 2.69
CA LEU A 116 13.71 0.99 2.27
C LEU A 116 13.70 1.71 0.91
N LEU A 117 12.83 1.26 0.01
CA LEU A 117 12.52 1.95 -1.24
C LEU A 117 11.09 2.50 -1.18
N ALA A 118 10.98 3.83 -1.12
CA ALA A 118 9.73 4.57 -1.13
C ALA A 118 9.37 4.97 -2.58
N LEU A 119 8.63 4.12 -3.28
CA LEU A 119 8.36 4.28 -4.71
C LEU A 119 6.85 4.34 -4.97
N HIS A 120 6.39 5.39 -5.65
CA HIS A 120 4.96 5.57 -5.94
C HIS A 120 4.33 4.35 -6.67
N THR A 121 3.02 4.21 -6.57
CA THR A 121 2.25 3.18 -7.28
C THR A 121 2.52 3.25 -8.80
N GLY A 122 2.73 2.11 -9.44
CA GLY A 122 3.05 2.01 -10.87
C GLY A 122 4.53 2.24 -11.23
N PHE A 123 5.42 2.49 -10.26
CA PHE A 123 6.85 2.60 -10.53
C PHE A 123 7.48 1.26 -10.96
N GLY A 124 6.88 0.14 -10.55
CA GLY A 124 7.34 -1.23 -10.83
C GLY A 124 8.18 -1.80 -9.69
N LYS A 125 7.74 -1.61 -8.44
CA LYS A 125 8.39 -2.12 -7.21
C LYS A 125 8.72 -3.61 -7.30
N THR A 126 7.77 -4.43 -7.74
CA THR A 126 7.93 -5.89 -7.90
C THR A 126 9.04 -6.24 -8.88
N CYS A 127 9.06 -5.60 -10.05
CA CYS A 127 10.11 -5.80 -11.06
C CYS A 127 11.50 -5.43 -10.52
N LEU A 128 11.60 -4.32 -9.75
CA LEU A 128 12.84 -3.94 -9.07
C LEU A 128 13.29 -5.00 -8.05
N GLY A 129 12.35 -5.51 -7.25
CA GLY A 129 12.62 -6.57 -6.28
C GLY A 129 13.19 -7.82 -6.95
N LEU A 130 12.57 -8.25 -8.05
CA LEU A 130 13.01 -9.43 -8.82
C LEU A 130 14.39 -9.23 -9.47
N TYR A 131 14.65 -8.04 -10.01
CA TYR A 131 15.99 -7.72 -10.50
C TYR A 131 17.04 -7.76 -9.38
N ILE A 132 16.71 -7.25 -8.18
CA ILE A 132 17.62 -7.27 -7.04
C ILE A 132 17.87 -8.71 -6.56
N ILE A 133 16.88 -9.61 -6.59
CA ILE A 133 17.05 -11.03 -6.31
C ILE A 133 18.10 -11.64 -7.25
N SER A 134 17.94 -11.46 -8.56
CA SER A 134 18.90 -11.93 -9.57
C SER A 134 20.31 -11.35 -9.36
N ALA A 135 20.39 -10.06 -8.98
CA ALA A 135 21.68 -9.39 -8.77
C ALA A 135 22.40 -9.85 -7.48
N LEU A 136 21.65 -10.16 -6.39
CA LEU A 136 22.23 -10.62 -5.12
C LEU A 136 22.51 -12.12 -5.12
N LYS A 137 21.88 -12.89 -6.00
CA LYS A 137 22.03 -14.34 -6.11
C LYS A 137 21.84 -15.11 -4.79
N MET A 138 20.85 -14.72 -4.01
CA MET A 138 20.58 -15.31 -2.70
C MET A 138 19.18 -15.90 -2.64
N LYS A 139 19.03 -17.11 -2.05
CA LYS A 139 17.71 -17.68 -1.72
C LYS A 139 16.88 -16.65 -0.99
N THR A 140 15.68 -16.37 -1.52
CA THR A 140 14.91 -15.19 -1.12
C THR A 140 13.56 -15.57 -0.52
N ILE A 141 13.18 -14.87 0.56
CA ILE A 141 11.82 -14.89 1.10
C ILE A 141 11.14 -13.55 0.88
N ILE A 142 9.91 -13.58 0.33
CA ILE A 142 9.10 -12.38 0.07
C ILE A 142 7.91 -12.39 1.01
N VAL A 143 7.82 -11.39 1.89
CA VAL A 143 6.75 -11.28 2.88
C VAL A 143 5.67 -10.35 2.38
N VAL A 144 4.45 -10.87 2.24
CA VAL A 144 3.26 -10.15 1.80
C VAL A 144 2.13 -10.28 2.82
N HIS A 145 1.22 -9.29 2.88
CA HIS A 145 0.15 -9.29 3.88
C HIS A 145 -1.22 -9.70 3.32
N LYS A 146 -1.33 -9.93 2.01
CA LYS A 146 -2.57 -10.34 1.34
C LYS A 146 -2.32 -11.37 0.27
N GLU A 147 -3.27 -12.28 0.10
CA GLU A 147 -3.16 -13.40 -0.83
C GLU A 147 -3.04 -12.97 -2.29
N PHE A 148 -3.76 -11.92 -2.71
CA PHE A 148 -3.63 -11.43 -4.08
C PHE A 148 -2.21 -10.87 -4.37
N LEU A 149 -1.52 -10.26 -3.37
CA LEU A 149 -0.12 -9.85 -3.54
C LEU A 149 0.79 -11.07 -3.74
N LEU A 150 0.53 -12.17 -2.99
CA LEU A 150 1.23 -13.43 -3.20
C LEU A 150 1.10 -13.87 -4.67
N ARG A 151 -0.10 -13.87 -5.21
CA ARG A 151 -0.36 -14.24 -6.61
C ARG A 151 0.33 -13.30 -7.60
N GLN A 152 0.24 -12.00 -7.38
CA GLN A 152 0.94 -11.02 -8.23
C GLN A 152 2.46 -11.24 -8.23
N TRP A 153 3.05 -11.61 -7.09
CA TRP A 153 4.46 -11.95 -7.04
C TRP A 153 4.76 -13.22 -7.83
N VAL A 154 3.93 -14.28 -7.73
CA VAL A 154 4.07 -15.51 -8.53
C VAL A 154 4.04 -15.18 -10.02
N GLU A 155 3.00 -14.50 -10.50
CA GLU A 155 2.88 -14.11 -11.92
C GLU A 155 4.09 -13.29 -12.42
N ARG A 156 4.63 -12.41 -11.58
CA ARG A 156 5.81 -11.60 -11.94
C ARG A 156 7.09 -12.39 -11.87
N ILE A 157 7.21 -13.38 -10.98
CA ILE A 157 8.34 -14.29 -10.94
C ILE A 157 8.34 -15.14 -12.22
N GLU A 158 7.22 -15.73 -12.60
CA GLU A 158 7.09 -16.48 -13.86
C GLU A 158 7.48 -15.65 -15.09
N GLN A 159 7.14 -14.36 -15.09
CA GLN A 159 7.48 -13.44 -16.20
C GLN A 159 8.97 -13.07 -16.24
N PHE A 160 9.57 -12.75 -15.09
CA PHE A 160 10.92 -12.13 -15.05
C PHE A 160 12.02 -13.06 -14.55
N LEU A 161 11.68 -14.14 -13.88
CA LEU A 161 12.60 -15.18 -13.38
C LEU A 161 11.99 -16.57 -13.67
N PRO A 162 11.79 -16.93 -14.96
CA PRO A 162 11.03 -18.13 -15.36
C PRO A 162 11.63 -19.43 -14.83
N ASP A 163 12.94 -19.47 -14.58
CA ASP A 163 13.64 -20.66 -14.08
C ASP A 163 13.54 -20.82 -12.54
N ALA A 164 12.92 -19.85 -11.85
CA ALA A 164 12.86 -19.87 -10.39
C ALA A 164 11.87 -20.91 -9.86
N LYS A 165 12.35 -21.74 -8.93
CA LYS A 165 11.51 -22.65 -8.15
C LYS A 165 10.82 -21.88 -7.04
N VAL A 166 9.51 -21.70 -7.14
CA VAL A 166 8.73 -20.90 -6.20
C VAL A 166 8.01 -21.77 -5.19
N GLY A 167 8.14 -21.41 -3.92
CA GLY A 167 7.41 -22.03 -2.82
C GLY A 167 6.58 -21.03 -2.03
N ARG A 168 5.86 -21.50 -1.01
CA ARG A 168 5.03 -20.63 -0.18
C ARG A 168 4.97 -21.07 1.28
N ILE A 169 4.82 -20.08 2.16
CA ILE A 169 4.47 -20.27 3.57
C ILE A 169 3.12 -19.59 3.82
N GLN A 170 2.08 -20.39 4.00
CA GLN A 170 0.72 -19.90 4.22
C GLN A 170 -0.06 -20.87 5.10
N ALA A 171 -0.49 -20.44 6.26
CA ALA A 171 -1.24 -21.25 7.23
C ALA A 171 -0.49 -22.58 7.58
N LYS A 172 -0.96 -23.72 7.12
CA LYS A 172 -0.32 -25.03 7.32
C LYS A 172 0.68 -25.40 6.23
N ILE A 173 0.70 -24.63 5.13
CA ILE A 173 1.58 -24.89 4.00
C ILE A 173 2.97 -24.33 4.33
N MET A 174 3.99 -25.14 4.16
CA MET A 174 5.39 -24.84 4.40
C MET A 174 6.24 -25.47 3.29
N ASP A 175 6.12 -24.92 2.08
CA ASP A 175 6.82 -25.38 0.89
C ASP A 175 8.08 -24.53 0.69
N VAL A 176 9.19 -24.99 1.26
CA VAL A 176 10.48 -24.26 1.32
C VAL A 176 11.67 -25.06 0.80
N GLU A 177 11.55 -26.42 0.74
CA GLU A 177 12.62 -27.31 0.27
C GLU A 177 12.80 -27.14 -1.24
N ASP A 178 14.05 -27.16 -1.69
CA ASP A 178 14.42 -26.99 -3.11
C ASP A 178 13.80 -25.78 -3.82
N LYS A 179 13.48 -24.72 -3.08
CA LYS A 179 12.94 -23.48 -3.61
C LYS A 179 13.98 -22.38 -3.61
N ASP A 180 13.98 -21.58 -4.68
CA ASP A 180 14.83 -20.40 -4.81
C ASP A 180 14.18 -19.17 -4.17
N ILE A 181 12.86 -19.05 -4.38
CA ILE A 181 12.04 -17.94 -3.88
C ILE A 181 10.83 -18.49 -3.13
N VAL A 182 10.63 -18.06 -1.90
CA VAL A 182 9.47 -18.44 -1.09
C VAL A 182 8.62 -17.21 -0.77
N ILE A 183 7.32 -17.26 -1.07
CA ILE A 183 6.40 -16.17 -0.73
C ILE A 183 5.69 -16.53 0.59
N CYS A 184 5.87 -15.67 1.60
CA CYS A 184 5.38 -15.90 2.95
C CYS A 184 4.26 -14.91 3.30
N MET A 185 3.14 -15.44 3.81
CA MET A 185 2.09 -14.60 4.37
C MET A 185 2.51 -14.06 5.72
N LEU A 186 2.48 -12.74 5.89
CA LEU A 186 2.85 -12.06 7.13
C LEU A 186 2.07 -12.59 8.35
N GLN A 187 0.76 -12.80 8.19
CA GLN A 187 -0.08 -13.33 9.27
C GLN A 187 0.41 -14.71 9.71
N SER A 188 0.78 -15.56 8.77
CA SER A 188 1.34 -16.89 9.06
C SER A 188 2.67 -16.76 9.80
N LEU A 189 3.58 -15.92 9.31
CA LEU A 189 4.87 -15.67 9.94
C LEU A 189 4.73 -15.10 11.36
N SER A 190 3.79 -14.17 11.55
CA SER A 190 3.57 -13.51 12.85
C SER A 190 2.91 -14.42 13.89
N MET A 191 1.89 -15.20 13.48
CA MET A 191 0.98 -15.88 14.40
C MET A 191 1.33 -17.37 14.62
N LYS A 192 2.11 -17.99 13.71
CA LYS A 192 2.45 -19.41 13.82
C LYS A 192 3.93 -19.59 14.17
N ASP A 193 4.20 -20.60 14.96
CA ASP A 193 5.58 -21.01 15.25
C ASP A 193 6.01 -22.06 14.24
N TYR A 194 6.88 -21.64 13.34
CA TYR A 194 7.58 -22.51 12.39
C TYR A 194 8.94 -22.89 12.95
N PRO A 195 9.49 -24.06 12.60
CA PRO A 195 10.86 -24.42 12.96
C PRO A 195 11.84 -23.33 12.50
N PRO A 196 12.66 -22.75 13.39
CA PRO A 196 13.58 -21.67 13.02
C PRO A 196 14.57 -22.05 11.91
N GLU A 197 14.85 -23.34 11.78
CA GLU A 197 15.80 -23.90 10.82
C GLU A 197 15.39 -23.61 9.37
N ILE A 198 14.09 -23.59 9.07
CA ILE A 198 13.59 -23.33 7.72
C ILE A 198 13.96 -21.94 7.19
N PHE A 199 14.25 -20.99 8.10
CA PHE A 199 14.60 -19.63 7.72
C PHE A 199 16.11 -19.40 7.53
N ARG A 200 16.98 -20.35 7.94
CA ARG A 200 18.45 -20.20 7.87
C ARG A 200 18.99 -20.14 6.45
N ASP A 201 18.30 -20.81 5.53
CA ASP A 201 18.70 -20.85 4.12
C ASP A 201 18.46 -19.52 3.37
N PHE A 202 17.62 -18.65 3.89
CA PHE A 202 17.29 -17.38 3.23
C PHE A 202 18.35 -16.32 3.52
N GLY A 203 19.05 -15.89 2.47
CA GLY A 203 20.03 -14.79 2.55
C GLY A 203 19.41 -13.41 2.30
N PHE A 204 18.25 -13.36 1.65
CA PHE A 204 17.57 -12.10 1.33
C PHE A 204 16.08 -12.14 1.70
N ALA A 205 15.58 -11.07 2.32
CA ALA A 205 14.17 -10.90 2.62
C ALA A 205 13.61 -9.63 1.96
N ILE A 206 12.48 -9.75 1.26
CA ILE A 206 11.73 -8.62 0.72
C ILE A 206 10.42 -8.49 1.50
N TYR A 207 10.13 -7.31 2.00
CA TYR A 207 8.87 -6.98 2.67
C TYR A 207 8.08 -6.02 1.80
N ASP A 208 6.95 -6.49 1.24
CA ASP A 208 6.14 -5.66 0.34
C ASP A 208 5.03 -4.93 1.08
N GLU A 209 4.76 -3.69 0.64
CA GLU A 209 3.78 -2.75 1.20
C GLU A 209 3.89 -2.60 2.73
N VAL A 210 5.13 -2.41 3.20
CA VAL A 210 5.49 -2.38 4.64
C VAL A 210 4.67 -1.38 5.48
N HIS A 211 4.09 -0.36 4.86
CA HIS A 211 3.27 0.64 5.55
C HIS A 211 1.86 0.15 5.97
N HIS A 212 1.36 -0.92 5.35
CA HIS A 212 0.06 -1.52 5.69
C HIS A 212 0.12 -2.49 6.86
N LEU A 213 1.32 -2.89 7.27
CA LEU A 213 1.49 -3.90 8.31
C LEU A 213 1.13 -3.32 9.67
N GLY A 214 0.24 -3.97 10.41
CA GLY A 214 -0.03 -3.61 11.81
C GLY A 214 1.28 -3.65 12.59
N ALA A 215 1.60 -2.59 13.35
CA ALA A 215 2.92 -2.42 13.96
C ALA A 215 3.30 -3.57 14.89
N GLU A 216 2.36 -4.08 15.67
CA GLU A 216 2.58 -5.21 16.59
C GLU A 216 2.78 -6.54 15.83
N VAL A 217 1.90 -6.84 14.87
CA VAL A 217 1.98 -8.04 14.01
C VAL A 217 3.27 -8.05 13.22
N PHE A 218 3.65 -6.89 12.68
CA PHE A 218 4.87 -6.68 11.93
C PHE A 218 6.12 -6.93 12.79
N SER A 219 6.19 -6.36 13.99
CA SER A 219 7.33 -6.56 14.89
C SER A 219 7.53 -8.04 15.28
N ARG A 220 6.44 -8.79 15.50
CA ARG A 220 6.53 -10.23 15.79
C ARG A 220 7.14 -11.02 14.64
N ALA A 221 6.80 -10.69 13.39
CA ALA A 221 7.34 -11.37 12.21
C ALA A 221 8.86 -11.16 12.05
N PHE A 222 9.35 -9.95 12.31
CA PHE A 222 10.78 -9.64 12.20
C PHE A 222 11.67 -10.42 13.17
N TYR A 223 11.16 -10.78 14.32
CA TYR A 223 11.92 -11.62 15.28
C TYR A 223 11.94 -13.10 14.93
N LYS A 224 11.24 -13.51 13.87
CA LYS A 224 11.24 -14.88 13.36
C LYS A 224 12.06 -15.03 12.08
N LEU A 225 12.35 -13.90 11.41
CA LEU A 225 13.05 -13.89 10.14
C LEU A 225 14.16 -12.83 10.16
N THR A 226 15.38 -13.27 10.34
CA THR A 226 16.57 -12.42 10.24
C THR A 226 17.44 -12.96 9.12
N THR A 227 17.64 -12.16 8.08
CA THR A 227 18.46 -12.50 6.91
C THR A 227 19.67 -11.57 6.81
N GLU A 228 20.67 -11.95 6.02
CA GLU A 228 21.83 -11.09 5.77
C GLU A 228 21.37 -9.77 5.12
N TYR A 229 20.57 -9.87 4.06
CA TYR A 229 20.06 -8.72 3.32
C TYR A 229 18.55 -8.57 3.49
N SER A 230 18.08 -7.33 3.54
CA SER A 230 16.63 -7.07 3.53
C SER A 230 16.26 -5.81 2.73
N LEU A 231 15.06 -5.84 2.15
CA LEU A 231 14.48 -4.77 1.36
C LEU A 231 13.03 -4.53 1.78
N GLY A 232 12.72 -3.32 2.18
CA GLY A 232 11.33 -2.88 2.34
C GLY A 232 10.84 -2.10 1.14
N LEU A 233 9.71 -2.51 0.58
CA LEU A 233 9.04 -1.84 -0.54
C LEU A 233 7.78 -1.13 -0.04
N SER A 234 7.57 0.12 -0.46
CA SER A 234 6.34 0.85 -0.11
C SER A 234 6.07 2.00 -1.08
N ALA A 235 4.81 2.35 -1.25
CA ALA A 235 4.42 3.58 -1.94
C ALA A 235 4.56 4.80 -1.03
N THR A 236 4.43 4.62 0.28
CA THR A 236 4.58 5.67 1.30
C THR A 236 5.23 5.12 2.55
N MET A 237 6.08 5.90 3.20
CA MET A 237 6.70 5.53 4.48
C MET A 237 5.90 6.04 5.68
N LYS A 238 4.89 6.88 5.43
CA LYS A 238 4.07 7.43 6.50
C LYS A 238 2.97 6.45 6.90
N ARG A 239 3.01 6.00 8.14
CA ARG A 239 2.00 5.13 8.75
C ARG A 239 0.90 5.96 9.40
N LYS A 240 -0.33 5.50 9.30
CA LYS A 240 -1.50 6.17 9.91
C LYS A 240 -1.48 6.11 11.44
N ASP A 241 -0.86 5.09 12.01
CA ASP A 241 -0.71 4.89 13.45
C ASP A 241 0.47 5.65 14.09
N GLY A 242 1.18 6.49 13.32
CA GLY A 242 2.31 7.30 13.80
C GLY A 242 3.61 6.51 14.04
N LEU A 243 3.60 5.18 13.87
CA LEU A 243 4.72 4.30 14.17
C LEU A 243 5.65 4.06 12.98
N SER A 244 5.85 5.06 12.12
CA SER A 244 6.77 4.98 10.96
C SER A 244 8.21 4.68 11.37
N LYS A 245 8.62 5.08 12.59
CA LYS A 245 9.97 4.80 13.13
C LYS A 245 10.29 3.30 13.21
N LEU A 246 9.27 2.44 13.38
CA LEU A 246 9.49 0.99 13.44
C LEU A 246 10.04 0.44 12.12
N LEU A 247 9.65 1.00 10.98
CA LEU A 247 10.19 0.58 9.68
C LEU A 247 11.70 0.79 9.62
N ASN A 248 12.16 1.94 10.12
CA ASN A 248 13.60 2.25 10.17
C ASN A 248 14.32 1.35 11.18
N TRP A 249 13.72 1.08 12.33
CA TRP A 249 14.32 0.23 13.35
C TRP A 249 14.56 -1.21 12.87
N PHE A 250 13.67 -1.74 12.03
CA PHE A 250 13.79 -3.11 11.51
C PHE A 250 14.50 -3.21 10.15
N LEU A 251 14.28 -2.24 9.25
CA LEU A 251 14.72 -2.31 7.85
C LEU A 251 15.75 -1.23 7.48
N GLY A 252 16.12 -0.37 8.43
CA GLY A 252 17.05 0.72 8.19
C GLY A 252 16.42 1.90 7.43
N ASN A 253 17.27 2.79 6.93
CA ASN A 253 16.85 4.06 6.37
C ASN A 253 16.27 3.94 4.96
N VAL A 254 15.53 5.00 4.56
CA VAL A 254 15.03 5.13 3.19
C VAL A 254 16.20 5.43 2.25
N VAL A 255 16.57 4.45 1.43
CA VAL A 255 17.66 4.55 0.44
C VAL A 255 17.26 5.45 -0.73
N CYS A 256 16.01 5.28 -1.18
CA CYS A 256 15.49 6.07 -2.29
C CYS A 256 14.01 6.36 -2.09
N LYS A 257 13.64 7.62 -2.34
CA LYS A 257 12.25 8.08 -2.34
C LYS A 257 11.94 8.71 -3.69
N ILE A 258 10.95 8.17 -4.39
CA ILE A 258 10.47 8.71 -5.65
C ILE A 258 8.97 8.98 -5.53
N GLU A 259 8.62 10.23 -5.49
CA GLU A 259 7.25 10.70 -5.55
C GLU A 259 6.81 10.81 -7.02
N ARG A 260 5.52 10.61 -7.28
CA ARG A 260 4.99 10.86 -8.61
C ARG A 260 5.06 12.36 -8.90
N LYS A 261 5.80 12.74 -9.93
CA LYS A 261 5.78 14.11 -10.43
C LYS A 261 4.51 14.30 -11.27
N GLY A 262 3.81 15.42 -11.10
CA GLY A 262 2.57 15.75 -11.80
C GLY A 262 2.75 15.96 -13.32
N GLU A 263 3.16 14.90 -14.02
CA GLU A 263 3.33 14.87 -15.49
C GLU A 263 2.13 14.23 -16.19
N ASP A 264 1.23 13.62 -15.40
CA ASP A 264 0.05 12.95 -15.95
C ASP A 264 -1.00 14.00 -16.35
N ASN A 265 -1.57 13.84 -17.54
CA ASN A 265 -2.71 14.63 -17.98
C ASN A 265 -3.97 14.02 -17.41
N VAL A 266 -4.49 14.62 -16.35
CA VAL A 266 -5.71 14.18 -15.67
C VAL A 266 -6.71 15.32 -15.62
N LEU A 267 -7.91 15.06 -16.12
CA LEU A 267 -9.06 15.89 -15.90
C LEU A 267 -9.83 15.37 -14.67
N VAL A 268 -10.06 16.25 -13.71
CA VAL A 268 -10.94 15.96 -12.57
C VAL A 268 -12.25 16.70 -12.78
N LYS A 269 -13.33 15.96 -13.01
CA LYS A 269 -14.70 16.47 -13.05
C LYS A 269 -15.32 16.34 -11.66
N VAL A 270 -15.52 17.47 -11.00
CA VAL A 270 -16.19 17.53 -9.68
C VAL A 270 -17.66 17.82 -9.91
N ILE A 271 -18.54 16.95 -9.43
CA ILE A 271 -19.98 17.13 -9.52
C ILE A 271 -20.53 17.34 -8.12
N ARG A 272 -21.12 18.52 -7.88
CA ARG A 272 -21.74 18.88 -6.61
C ARG A 272 -23.14 18.28 -6.55
N TYR A 273 -23.29 17.20 -5.80
CA TYR A 273 -24.57 16.55 -5.59
C TYR A 273 -25.29 17.18 -4.41
N HIS A 274 -26.49 17.65 -4.67
CA HIS A 274 -27.44 18.12 -3.66
C HIS A 274 -28.83 17.63 -4.01
N PHE A 275 -29.58 17.23 -3.04
CA PHE A 275 -30.97 16.89 -3.18
C PHE A 275 -31.73 17.47 -2.00
N ASP A 276 -32.87 18.10 -2.27
CA ASP A 276 -33.71 18.70 -1.25
C ASP A 276 -34.60 17.64 -0.61
N ASP A 277 -34.07 17.02 0.43
CA ASP A 277 -34.71 15.97 1.21
C ASP A 277 -34.19 16.06 2.64
N ASP A 278 -35.10 16.27 3.59
CA ASP A 278 -34.77 16.51 5.00
C ASP A 278 -34.03 15.33 5.62
N ASP A 279 -34.48 14.10 5.34
CA ASP A 279 -33.84 12.90 5.87
C ASP A 279 -32.46 12.68 5.26
N PHE A 280 -32.31 12.92 3.96
CA PHE A 280 -30.99 12.84 3.32
C PHE A 280 -30.02 13.87 3.87
N ASN A 281 -30.45 15.10 4.05
CA ASN A 281 -29.62 16.22 4.50
C ASN A 281 -29.31 16.19 6.00
N LYS A 282 -30.09 15.47 6.79
CA LYS A 282 -29.90 15.33 8.23
C LYS A 282 -28.58 14.69 8.59
N LEU A 283 -27.84 15.33 9.49
CA LEU A 283 -26.58 14.78 10.02
C LEU A 283 -26.85 13.72 11.10
N GLU A 284 -26.22 12.57 10.94
CA GLU A 284 -26.26 11.51 11.95
C GLU A 284 -25.19 11.77 13.01
N LEU A 285 -25.61 11.98 14.25
CA LEU A 285 -24.72 12.31 15.37
C LEU A 285 -24.66 11.18 16.40
N ASP A 286 -23.51 11.03 17.06
CA ASP A 286 -23.38 10.19 18.24
C ASP A 286 -23.88 10.95 19.49
N TYR A 287 -23.91 10.26 20.63
CA TYR A 287 -24.36 10.83 21.92
C TYR A 287 -23.50 12.03 22.42
N ARG A 288 -22.35 12.28 21.77
CA ARG A 288 -21.48 13.44 22.05
C ARG A 288 -21.60 14.54 20.99
N GLY A 289 -22.61 14.50 20.14
CA GLY A 289 -22.80 15.47 19.05
C GLY A 289 -21.79 15.36 17.89
N ARG A 290 -21.08 14.24 17.74
CA ARG A 290 -20.10 14.05 16.65
C ARG A 290 -20.74 13.27 15.51
N ILE A 291 -20.38 13.63 14.27
CA ILE A 291 -20.92 13.00 13.08
C ILE A 291 -20.47 11.52 13.01
N LYS A 292 -21.44 10.61 12.92
CA LYS A 292 -21.23 9.17 12.67
C LYS A 292 -20.89 8.93 11.20
N TYR A 293 -19.59 8.99 10.85
CA TYR A 293 -19.14 8.87 9.47
C TYR A 293 -19.66 7.63 8.75
N THR A 294 -19.59 6.46 9.40
CA THR A 294 -20.05 5.18 8.80
C THR A 294 -21.54 5.21 8.48
N THR A 295 -22.36 5.81 9.38
CA THR A 295 -23.80 5.96 9.18
C THR A 295 -24.10 6.94 8.05
N MET A 296 -23.34 8.04 7.95
CA MET A 296 -23.46 8.98 6.85
C MET A 296 -23.11 8.32 5.49
N ILE A 297 -22.04 7.53 5.42
CA ILE A 297 -21.72 6.76 4.21
C ILE A 297 -22.83 5.76 3.87
N LYS A 298 -23.41 5.08 4.88
CA LYS A 298 -24.53 4.18 4.67
C LYS A 298 -25.73 4.93 4.07
N LYS A 299 -26.07 6.07 4.60
CA LYS A 299 -27.15 6.94 4.10
C LYS A 299 -26.94 7.29 2.61
N LEU A 300 -25.73 7.74 2.22
CA LEU A 300 -25.42 7.99 0.80
C LEU A 300 -25.60 6.75 -0.09
N CYS A 301 -25.24 5.57 0.42
CA CYS A 301 -25.33 4.33 -0.35
C CYS A 301 -26.75 3.78 -0.47
N GLU A 302 -27.65 4.19 0.39
CA GLU A 302 -29.05 3.73 0.47
C GLU A 302 -30.04 4.76 -0.12
N PHE A 303 -29.57 5.92 -0.56
CA PHE A 303 -30.43 6.95 -1.15
C PHE A 303 -30.58 6.73 -2.67
N ASP A 304 -31.74 6.28 -3.09
CA ASP A 304 -32.01 5.83 -4.46
C ASP A 304 -31.80 6.92 -5.50
N ARG A 305 -32.24 8.16 -5.22
CA ARG A 305 -32.06 9.32 -6.12
C ARG A 305 -30.59 9.55 -6.44
N ARG A 306 -29.72 9.37 -5.45
CA ARG A 306 -28.27 9.51 -5.63
C ARG A 306 -27.68 8.35 -6.42
N SER A 307 -28.16 7.15 -6.20
CA SER A 307 -27.73 5.95 -6.94
C SER A 307 -28.12 6.08 -8.43
N GLU A 308 -29.31 6.57 -8.73
CA GLU A 308 -29.76 6.89 -10.09
C GLU A 308 -28.92 7.98 -10.74
N PHE A 309 -28.54 9.01 -9.99
CA PHE A 309 -27.64 10.05 -10.48
C PHE A 309 -26.26 9.49 -10.85
N ILE A 310 -25.71 8.60 -10.05
CA ILE A 310 -24.44 7.91 -10.38
C ILE A 310 -24.57 7.11 -11.67
N LEU A 311 -25.69 6.39 -11.85
CA LEU A 311 -25.97 5.64 -13.10
C LEU A 311 -26.08 6.56 -14.30
N LYS A 312 -26.75 7.71 -14.16
CA LYS A 312 -26.80 8.75 -15.20
C LYS A 312 -25.40 9.21 -15.58
N VAL A 313 -24.55 9.51 -14.59
CA VAL A 313 -23.16 9.90 -14.84
C VAL A 313 -22.40 8.83 -15.62
N ILE A 314 -22.51 7.55 -15.23
CA ILE A 314 -21.86 6.43 -15.93
C ILE A 314 -22.38 6.33 -17.37
N SER A 315 -23.69 6.42 -17.58
CA SER A 315 -24.29 6.38 -18.91
C SER A 315 -23.81 7.53 -19.79
N ASP A 316 -23.77 8.75 -19.26
CA ASP A 316 -23.32 9.94 -20.00
C ASP A 316 -21.81 9.86 -20.36
N LEU A 317 -21.00 9.24 -19.52
CA LEU A 317 -19.60 8.96 -19.83
C LEU A 317 -19.47 8.04 -21.06
N PHE A 318 -20.28 6.97 -21.16
CA PHE A 318 -20.27 6.10 -22.33
C PHE A 318 -20.82 6.76 -23.59
N LYS A 319 -21.80 7.65 -23.47
CA LYS A 319 -22.26 8.46 -24.61
C LYS A 319 -21.14 9.37 -25.16
N GLN A 320 -20.27 9.88 -24.27
CA GLN A 320 -19.13 10.72 -24.66
C GLN A 320 -17.99 9.92 -25.29
N ASN A 321 -17.71 8.72 -24.76
CA ASN A 321 -16.65 7.84 -25.26
C ASN A 321 -16.98 6.38 -24.92
N ILE A 322 -17.34 5.59 -25.93
CA ILE A 322 -17.69 4.18 -25.81
C ILE A 322 -16.49 3.27 -25.50
N ASP A 323 -15.29 3.68 -25.90
CA ASP A 323 -14.06 2.86 -25.78
C ASP A 323 -13.39 2.96 -24.41
N GLN A 324 -13.99 3.72 -23.49
CA GLN A 324 -13.40 3.87 -22.16
C GLN A 324 -13.65 2.65 -21.27
N GLN A 325 -12.73 2.40 -20.36
CA GLN A 325 -12.92 1.45 -19.27
C GLN A 325 -13.00 2.22 -17.95
N ILE A 326 -14.12 2.04 -17.25
CA ILE A 326 -14.47 2.78 -16.04
C ILE A 326 -14.30 1.89 -14.82
N ILE A 327 -13.64 2.39 -13.78
CA ILE A 327 -13.74 1.80 -12.44
C ILE A 327 -14.63 2.67 -11.56
N VAL A 328 -15.62 2.05 -10.92
CA VAL A 328 -16.53 2.70 -9.96
C VAL A 328 -16.19 2.23 -8.55
N LEU A 329 -15.86 3.15 -7.66
CA LEU A 329 -15.43 2.85 -6.30
C LEU A 329 -16.45 3.30 -5.25
N ALA A 330 -16.81 2.38 -4.36
CA ALA A 330 -17.63 2.68 -3.19
C ALA A 330 -17.18 1.94 -1.93
N HIS A 331 -17.69 2.39 -0.78
CA HIS A 331 -17.41 1.77 0.52
C HIS A 331 -18.27 0.54 0.79
N GLN A 332 -19.51 0.50 0.28
CA GLN A 332 -20.49 -0.56 0.60
C GLN A 332 -20.87 -1.39 -0.62
N LYS A 333 -20.93 -2.70 -0.38
CA LYS A 333 -21.32 -3.67 -1.42
C LYS A 333 -22.78 -3.49 -1.89
N LYS A 334 -23.68 -2.98 -1.02
CA LYS A 334 -25.09 -2.75 -1.37
C LYS A 334 -25.23 -1.77 -2.55
N LEU A 335 -24.56 -0.61 -2.47
CA LEU A 335 -24.54 0.35 -3.59
C LEU A 335 -23.90 -0.26 -4.85
N LEU A 336 -22.77 -0.97 -4.66
CA LEU A 336 -22.07 -1.61 -5.78
C LEU A 336 -22.96 -2.65 -6.46
N GLY A 337 -23.77 -3.43 -5.69
CA GLY A 337 -24.74 -4.38 -6.21
C GLY A 337 -25.81 -3.69 -7.05
N TYR A 338 -26.42 -2.65 -6.50
CA TYR A 338 -27.42 -1.88 -7.22
C TYR A 338 -26.89 -1.32 -8.55
N LEU A 339 -25.70 -0.68 -8.53
CA LEU A 339 -25.09 -0.14 -9.75
C LEU A 339 -24.76 -1.23 -10.77
N HIS A 340 -24.28 -2.40 -10.33
CA HIS A 340 -23.98 -3.52 -11.20
C HIS A 340 -25.24 -4.00 -11.93
N ASP A 341 -26.29 -4.29 -11.17
CA ASP A 341 -27.52 -4.86 -11.71
C ASP A 341 -28.20 -3.84 -12.65
N ALA A 342 -28.30 -2.58 -12.25
CA ALA A 342 -28.87 -1.54 -13.09
C ALA A 342 -28.08 -1.27 -14.39
N ILE A 343 -26.73 -1.31 -14.35
CA ILE A 343 -25.90 -1.18 -15.56
C ILE A 343 -26.18 -2.35 -16.52
N LYS A 344 -26.28 -3.56 -15.99
CA LYS A 344 -26.54 -4.78 -16.75
C LYS A 344 -27.95 -4.77 -17.34
N ASP A 345 -28.98 -4.55 -16.51
CA ASP A 345 -30.38 -4.65 -16.90
C ASP A 345 -30.78 -3.53 -17.88
N ARG A 346 -30.18 -2.35 -17.77
CA ARG A 346 -30.39 -1.23 -18.69
C ARG A 346 -29.48 -1.26 -19.92
N ASN A 347 -28.65 -2.31 -20.07
CA ASN A 347 -27.70 -2.47 -21.18
C ASN A 347 -26.78 -1.25 -21.39
N ILE A 348 -26.34 -0.61 -20.31
CA ILE A 348 -25.47 0.59 -20.39
C ILE A 348 -24.09 0.20 -20.88
N ALA A 349 -23.51 -0.88 -20.32
CA ALA A 349 -22.19 -1.39 -20.63
C ALA A 349 -22.01 -2.83 -20.09
N THR A 350 -20.94 -3.51 -20.53
CA THR A 350 -20.53 -4.74 -19.88
C THR A 350 -19.96 -4.44 -18.50
N VAL A 351 -20.41 -5.17 -17.47
CA VAL A 351 -20.08 -4.88 -16.07
C VAL A 351 -19.58 -6.11 -15.33
N GLY A 352 -18.65 -5.92 -14.40
CA GLY A 352 -18.14 -6.99 -13.54
C GLY A 352 -17.75 -6.48 -12.15
N TYR A 353 -17.83 -7.36 -11.16
CA TYR A 353 -17.42 -7.07 -9.79
C TYR A 353 -15.92 -7.22 -9.59
N TYR A 354 -15.36 -6.38 -8.74
CA TYR A 354 -13.99 -6.51 -8.22
C TYR A 354 -13.99 -6.27 -6.71
N VAL A 355 -14.51 -7.23 -5.96
CA VAL A 355 -14.76 -7.14 -4.52
C VAL A 355 -14.09 -8.29 -3.76
N GLY A 356 -13.83 -8.09 -2.47
CA GLY A 356 -13.20 -9.11 -1.63
C GLY A 356 -14.05 -10.40 -1.55
N GLY A 357 -13.37 -11.55 -1.58
CA GLY A 357 -13.99 -12.88 -1.53
C GLY A 357 -14.27 -13.51 -2.90
N MET A 358 -14.03 -12.81 -4.01
CA MET A 358 -14.17 -13.38 -5.36
C MET A 358 -13.01 -14.34 -5.69
N LYS A 359 -13.32 -15.37 -6.49
CA LYS A 359 -12.32 -16.26 -7.06
C LYS A 359 -11.53 -15.53 -8.15
N GLU A 360 -10.28 -15.91 -8.34
CA GLU A 360 -9.37 -15.30 -9.32
C GLU A 360 -9.93 -15.33 -10.75
N LYS A 361 -10.51 -16.46 -11.15
CA LYS A 361 -11.14 -16.60 -12.46
C LYS A 361 -12.19 -15.51 -12.70
N ASP A 362 -13.01 -15.22 -11.69
CA ASP A 362 -14.07 -14.21 -11.78
C ASP A 362 -13.49 -12.78 -11.79
N LEU A 363 -12.41 -12.54 -11.05
CA LEU A 363 -11.68 -11.26 -11.08
C LEU A 363 -11.10 -11.02 -12.48
N LYS A 364 -10.45 -12.01 -13.10
CA LYS A 364 -9.90 -11.91 -14.46
C LYS A 364 -10.98 -11.67 -15.52
N ILE A 365 -12.14 -12.31 -15.38
CA ILE A 365 -13.28 -12.03 -16.25
C ILE A 365 -13.75 -10.57 -16.10
N SER A 366 -13.81 -10.08 -14.87
CA SER A 366 -14.22 -8.70 -14.57
C SER A 366 -13.24 -7.67 -15.11
N GLU A 367 -11.95 -7.98 -15.16
CA GLU A 367 -10.90 -7.09 -15.69
C GLU A 367 -11.10 -6.75 -17.18
N GLY A 368 -11.76 -7.63 -17.93
CA GLY A 368 -12.12 -7.41 -19.34
C GLY A 368 -13.43 -6.65 -19.57
N LYS A 369 -14.17 -6.28 -18.52
CA LYS A 369 -15.44 -5.55 -18.66
C LYS A 369 -15.23 -4.04 -18.81
N GLN A 370 -16.19 -3.38 -19.47
CA GLN A 370 -16.16 -1.92 -19.64
C GLN A 370 -16.35 -1.18 -18.32
N VAL A 371 -17.18 -1.70 -17.40
CA VAL A 371 -17.36 -1.13 -16.05
C VAL A 371 -16.93 -2.15 -15.02
N ILE A 372 -16.03 -1.73 -14.15
CA ILE A 372 -15.53 -2.50 -13.02
C ILE A 372 -16.07 -1.90 -11.74
N ILE A 373 -16.90 -2.64 -11.04
CA ILE A 373 -17.53 -2.24 -9.78
C ILE A 373 -16.67 -2.76 -8.62
N ALA A 374 -16.01 -1.87 -7.87
CA ALA A 374 -15.02 -2.28 -6.89
C ALA A 374 -15.18 -1.57 -5.54
N THR A 375 -14.76 -2.24 -4.46
CA THR A 375 -14.54 -1.56 -3.19
C THR A 375 -13.20 -0.83 -3.20
N TYR A 376 -13.10 0.29 -2.46
CA TYR A 376 -11.84 1.02 -2.32
C TYR A 376 -10.68 0.12 -1.87
N ALA A 377 -10.93 -0.80 -0.92
CA ALA A 377 -9.90 -1.71 -0.41
C ALA A 377 -9.32 -2.62 -1.51
N MET A 378 -10.18 -3.20 -2.37
CA MET A 378 -9.73 -4.04 -3.47
C MET A 378 -9.02 -3.25 -4.56
N ALA A 379 -9.54 -2.08 -4.91
CA ALA A 379 -8.92 -1.22 -5.91
C ALA A 379 -7.54 -0.72 -5.48
N GLU A 380 -7.37 -0.33 -4.22
CA GLU A 380 -6.10 0.22 -3.72
C GLU A 380 -4.98 -0.80 -3.64
N GLU A 381 -5.30 -2.05 -3.35
CA GLU A 381 -4.31 -3.05 -3.03
C GLU A 381 -4.11 -4.10 -4.14
N GLY A 382 -5.18 -4.50 -4.85
CA GLY A 382 -5.17 -5.66 -5.75
C GLY A 382 -5.26 -5.39 -7.24
N LEU A 383 -5.74 -4.23 -7.63
CA LEU A 383 -6.08 -3.97 -9.03
C LEU A 383 -4.82 -3.71 -9.90
N ASP A 384 -4.62 -4.52 -10.94
CA ASP A 384 -3.57 -4.31 -11.95
C ASP A 384 -4.13 -4.25 -13.39
N ILE A 385 -5.12 -3.41 -13.61
CA ILE A 385 -5.74 -3.24 -14.92
C ILE A 385 -5.09 -2.06 -15.63
N LYS A 386 -4.43 -2.34 -16.75
CA LYS A 386 -3.72 -1.32 -17.54
C LYS A 386 -4.64 -0.50 -18.43
N THR A 387 -5.80 -1.04 -18.77
CA THR A 387 -6.77 -0.46 -19.70
C THR A 387 -7.69 0.61 -19.09
N LEU A 388 -7.71 0.75 -17.76
CA LEU A 388 -8.51 1.75 -17.06
C LEU A 388 -8.21 3.18 -17.51
N THR A 389 -9.24 3.91 -17.94
CA THR A 389 -9.17 5.30 -18.38
C THR A 389 -9.82 6.26 -17.39
N THR A 390 -10.87 5.79 -16.71
CA THR A 390 -11.79 6.62 -15.93
C THR A 390 -12.02 6.03 -14.55
N LEU A 391 -11.95 6.89 -13.53
CA LEU A 391 -12.29 6.59 -12.15
C LEU A 391 -13.54 7.36 -11.75
N VAL A 392 -14.60 6.68 -11.32
CA VAL A 392 -15.79 7.28 -10.71
C VAL A 392 -15.77 6.97 -9.21
N MET A 393 -15.71 8.02 -8.39
CA MET A 393 -15.83 7.90 -6.95
C MET A 393 -17.30 8.01 -6.53
N ALA A 394 -17.97 6.86 -6.40
CA ALA A 394 -19.39 6.79 -6.05
C ALA A 394 -19.66 7.11 -4.57
N THR A 395 -18.65 7.05 -3.70
CA THR A 395 -18.75 7.52 -2.31
C THR A 395 -17.49 8.30 -1.89
N PRO A 396 -17.64 9.28 -0.97
CA PRO A 396 -16.53 10.13 -0.55
C PRO A 396 -15.40 9.36 0.14
N LYS A 397 -14.15 9.61 -0.25
CA LYS A 397 -12.93 9.13 0.42
C LYS A 397 -11.97 10.28 0.66
N VAL A 398 -11.19 10.24 1.73
CA VAL A 398 -10.25 11.32 2.09
C VAL A 398 -8.96 11.22 1.27
N ASP A 399 -8.33 10.06 1.27
CA ASP A 399 -7.07 9.79 0.57
C ASP A 399 -7.35 8.95 -0.68
N VAL A 400 -7.12 9.55 -1.83
CA VAL A 400 -7.37 8.93 -3.14
C VAL A 400 -6.08 8.66 -3.93
N THR A 401 -4.93 8.86 -3.31
CA THR A 401 -3.61 8.71 -3.95
C THR A 401 -3.44 7.37 -4.65
N GLN A 402 -3.81 6.29 -3.99
CA GLN A 402 -3.70 4.95 -4.55
C GLN A 402 -4.78 4.69 -5.61
N SER A 403 -6.03 5.10 -5.33
CA SER A 403 -7.16 4.92 -6.27
C SER A 403 -6.90 5.63 -7.61
N VAL A 404 -6.50 6.90 -7.56
CA VAL A 404 -6.13 7.67 -8.77
C VAL A 404 -4.89 7.07 -9.45
N GLY A 405 -3.93 6.58 -8.68
CA GLY A 405 -2.74 5.89 -9.22
C GLY A 405 -3.06 4.66 -10.07
N ARG A 406 -4.26 4.07 -9.95
CA ARG A 406 -4.67 2.90 -10.74
C ARG A 406 -5.00 3.23 -12.18
N ILE A 407 -5.66 4.35 -12.46
CA ILE A 407 -5.95 4.79 -13.84
C ILE A 407 -4.73 5.41 -14.54
N LEU A 408 -3.65 5.68 -13.79
CA LEU A 408 -2.43 6.31 -14.31
C LEU A 408 -1.31 5.31 -14.61
N ARG A 409 -1.60 4.02 -14.78
CA ARG A 409 -0.59 2.99 -15.03
C ARG A 409 0.02 3.05 -16.42
N GLN A 410 -0.72 3.55 -17.38
CA GLN A 410 -0.22 3.82 -18.74
C GLN A 410 -0.25 5.33 -19.02
N LYS A 411 0.75 5.82 -19.76
CA LYS A 411 0.70 7.19 -20.30
C LYS A 411 -0.39 7.25 -21.35
N ARG A 412 -1.39 8.10 -21.13
CA ARG A 412 -2.51 8.34 -22.02
C ARG A 412 -2.57 9.82 -22.40
N LYS A 413 -3.32 10.12 -23.47
CA LYS A 413 -3.58 11.50 -23.84
C LYS A 413 -4.26 12.26 -22.71
N GLU A 414 -5.25 11.63 -22.07
CA GLU A 414 -5.94 12.12 -20.89
C GLU A 414 -6.54 10.97 -20.07
N SER A 415 -6.53 11.10 -18.74
CA SER A 415 -7.25 10.22 -17.81
C SER A 415 -8.30 11.02 -17.08
N LEU A 416 -9.44 10.42 -16.75
CA LEU A 416 -10.58 11.09 -16.14
C LEU A 416 -10.81 10.60 -14.70
N VAL A 417 -11.01 11.55 -13.78
CA VAL A 417 -11.51 11.30 -12.43
C VAL A 417 -12.85 12.04 -12.29
N VAL A 418 -13.90 11.31 -11.96
CA VAL A 418 -15.20 11.88 -11.60
C VAL A 418 -15.35 11.79 -10.08
N ASP A 419 -15.42 12.95 -9.44
CA ASP A 419 -15.52 13.11 -7.99
C ASP A 419 -16.91 13.65 -7.63
N ILE A 420 -17.82 12.77 -7.20
CA ILE A 420 -19.17 13.16 -6.77
C ILE A 420 -19.07 13.60 -5.30
N VAL A 421 -19.37 14.89 -5.08
CA VAL A 421 -19.24 15.56 -3.79
C VAL A 421 -20.59 15.91 -3.23
N ASP A 422 -20.99 15.24 -2.17
CA ASP A 422 -22.24 15.48 -1.47
C ASP A 422 -22.17 16.74 -0.61
N SER A 423 -23.26 17.49 -0.50
CA SER A 423 -23.36 18.80 0.17
C SER A 423 -23.18 18.77 1.70
N HIS A 424 -23.14 17.58 2.33
CA HIS A 424 -22.91 17.46 3.76
C HIS A 424 -21.54 17.98 4.18
N MET A 425 -21.48 18.78 5.25
CA MET A 425 -20.26 19.44 5.72
C MET A 425 -19.05 18.49 5.90
N ILE A 426 -19.27 17.23 6.30
CA ILE A 426 -18.21 16.24 6.48
C ILE A 426 -17.57 15.85 5.13
N PHE A 427 -18.38 15.69 4.08
CA PHE A 427 -17.92 15.29 2.74
C PHE A 427 -17.27 16.46 2.01
N GLU A 428 -17.72 17.67 2.26
CA GLU A 428 -17.03 18.90 1.82
C GLU A 428 -15.62 19.00 2.42
N ARG A 429 -15.45 18.71 3.72
CA ARG A 429 -14.12 18.67 4.35
C ARG A 429 -13.22 17.60 3.72
N HIS A 430 -13.78 16.45 3.36
CA HIS A 430 -13.04 15.40 2.66
C HIS A 430 -12.63 15.86 1.25
N PHE A 431 -13.53 16.52 0.53
CA PHE A 431 -13.21 17.07 -0.78
C PHE A 431 -12.09 18.12 -0.71
N LYS A 432 -12.08 19.03 0.25
CA LYS A 432 -10.97 19.98 0.44
C LYS A 432 -9.60 19.28 0.50
N LYS A 433 -9.50 18.11 1.13
CA LYS A 433 -8.27 17.31 1.18
C LYS A 433 -7.95 16.70 -0.18
N ARG A 434 -8.94 16.15 -0.89
CA ARG A 434 -8.76 15.63 -2.27
C ARG A 434 -8.34 16.74 -3.23
N LYS A 435 -8.99 17.90 -3.16
CA LYS A 435 -8.64 19.08 -3.97
C LYS A 435 -7.17 19.49 -3.76
N THR A 436 -6.68 19.46 -2.52
CA THR A 436 -5.27 19.72 -2.21
C THR A 436 -4.35 18.70 -2.90
N PHE A 437 -4.71 17.41 -2.88
CA PHE A 437 -3.98 16.36 -3.59
C PHE A 437 -4.00 16.60 -5.10
N TYR A 438 -5.15 16.86 -5.72
CA TYR A 438 -5.27 17.12 -7.15
C TYR A 438 -4.42 18.32 -7.59
N ARG A 439 -4.43 19.41 -6.81
CA ARG A 439 -3.58 20.60 -7.06
C ARG A 439 -2.10 20.29 -6.95
N LYS A 440 -1.69 19.50 -5.94
CA LYS A 440 -0.30 19.05 -5.79
C LYS A 440 0.17 18.23 -7.00
N GLN A 441 -0.73 17.44 -7.59
CA GLN A 441 -0.47 16.67 -8.80
C GLN A 441 -0.59 17.48 -10.09
N LYS A 442 -0.96 18.75 -10.02
CA LYS A 442 -1.18 19.66 -11.17
C LYS A 442 -2.26 19.17 -12.15
N PHE A 443 -3.27 18.48 -11.66
CA PHE A 443 -4.43 18.06 -12.46
C PHE A 443 -5.29 19.27 -12.82
N LYS A 444 -5.92 19.23 -13.99
CA LYS A 444 -6.98 20.18 -14.32
C LYS A 444 -8.24 19.80 -13.56
N ILE A 445 -8.90 20.77 -12.90
CA ILE A 445 -10.10 20.55 -12.11
C ILE A 445 -11.21 21.45 -12.64
N ILE A 446 -12.30 20.83 -13.08
CA ILE A 446 -13.54 21.50 -13.45
C ILE A 446 -14.65 21.07 -12.51
N GLU A 447 -15.59 21.97 -12.26
CA GLU A 447 -16.68 21.76 -11.29
C GLU A 447 -18.02 22.16 -11.90
N ALA A 448 -19.06 21.42 -11.58
CA ALA A 448 -20.44 21.71 -11.92
C ALA A 448 -21.35 21.34 -10.74
N ASN A 449 -22.43 22.10 -10.51
CA ASN A 449 -23.56 21.63 -9.71
C ASN A 449 -24.46 20.72 -10.58
N MET A 450 -25.55 20.20 -10.04
CA MET A 450 -26.41 19.25 -10.77
C MET A 450 -27.04 19.88 -12.02
N GLU A 451 -27.55 21.12 -11.93
CA GLU A 451 -28.14 21.85 -13.03
C GLU A 451 -27.12 22.13 -14.14
N GLN A 452 -25.95 22.66 -13.76
CA GLN A 452 -24.84 22.88 -14.69
C GLN A 452 -24.36 21.58 -15.34
N TYR A 453 -24.32 20.49 -14.58
CA TYR A 453 -23.96 19.18 -15.12
C TYR A 453 -24.96 18.71 -16.19
N GLU A 454 -26.27 18.91 -15.97
CA GLU A 454 -27.31 18.55 -16.91
C GLU A 454 -27.26 19.40 -18.18
N ASN A 455 -26.90 20.66 -18.06
CA ASN A 455 -26.73 21.59 -19.17
C ASN A 455 -25.36 21.44 -19.88
N GLY A 456 -24.47 20.59 -19.38
CA GLY A 456 -23.10 20.40 -19.92
C GLY A 456 -22.16 21.57 -19.60
N GLU A 457 -22.49 22.42 -18.64
CA GLU A 457 -21.73 23.57 -18.22
C GLU A 457 -20.69 23.22 -17.15
N TRP A 458 -19.45 23.68 -17.31
CA TRP A 458 -18.36 23.38 -16.40
C TRP A 458 -17.53 24.63 -16.09
N THR A 459 -17.29 24.88 -14.82
CA THR A 459 -16.41 25.95 -14.35
C THR A 459 -15.03 25.41 -14.04
N THR A 460 -13.98 25.99 -14.64
CA THR A 460 -12.59 25.61 -14.30
C THR A 460 -12.18 26.25 -12.98
N ILE A 461 -11.92 25.42 -11.97
CA ILE A 461 -11.50 25.87 -10.63
C ILE A 461 -10.00 25.76 -10.39
N TYR A 462 -9.29 25.01 -11.22
CA TYR A 462 -7.84 24.93 -11.23
C TYR A 462 -7.32 24.32 -12.54
N ASP A 463 -6.30 24.95 -13.13
CA ASP A 463 -5.60 24.40 -14.29
C ASP A 463 -4.09 24.38 -14.05
N GLY A 464 -3.59 23.17 -13.71
CA GLY A 464 -2.16 22.94 -13.47
C GLY A 464 -1.30 22.91 -14.73
N THR A 465 -1.92 22.93 -15.92
CA THR A 465 -1.20 22.91 -17.21
C THR A 465 -0.67 24.29 -17.57
N LEU A 466 -1.36 25.35 -17.17
CA LEU A 466 -0.99 26.75 -17.44
C LEU A 466 0.34 27.14 -16.76
N THR A 467 0.65 26.55 -15.61
CA THR A 467 1.91 26.81 -14.89
C THR A 467 3.15 26.14 -15.53
N LYS A 468 2.95 25.26 -16.53
CA LYS A 468 4.05 24.60 -17.26
C LYS A 468 4.57 25.48 -18.43
N LYS A 469 3.71 26.29 -19.06
CA LYS A 469 4.10 27.12 -20.20
C LYS A 469 4.98 28.32 -19.84
N SER A 470 4.87 28.86 -18.62
CA SER A 470 5.68 30.00 -18.17
C SER A 470 7.12 29.66 -17.74
N LYS A 471 7.50 28.39 -17.65
CA LYS A 471 8.86 27.95 -17.30
C LYS A 471 9.69 27.43 -18.49
N SER A 472 9.10 27.30 -19.68
CA SER A 472 9.81 26.92 -20.91
C SER A 472 10.16 28.11 -21.81
N SER A 473 9.86 29.33 -21.36
CA SER A 473 10.15 30.60 -22.09
C SER A 473 10.97 31.58 -21.22
N LYS A 474 11.95 31.03 -20.47
CA LYS A 474 13.04 31.81 -19.87
C LYS A 474 14.34 31.05 -20.00
#